data_0bc3af78234e7da210fda9f3369dcc99
#
_entry.id   0bc3af78234e7da210fda9f3369dcc99
#
_cell.length_a   1.000
_cell.length_b   1.000
_cell.length_c   1.000
_cell.angle_alpha   90.00
_cell.angle_beta   90.00
_cell.angle_gamma   90.00
#
_symmetry.space_group_name_H-M   'P 1'
#
loop_
_entity.id
_entity.type
_entity.pdbx_description
1 polymer ?
#
loop_
_entity_poly.entity_id
_entity_poly.type
_entity_poly.pdbx_seq_one_letter_code
_entity_poly.pdbx_strand_id
1 'polypeptide(L)'
;ELPPAIIASATLRCSDNSLVYVDFFQGDKKATLRTEANGAPHPLNAENAGDPFTGDGYTLTGNKDAATIEMPGKGMLRCHV
;
A
#
# COMPACT_ATOMS: atom_id res chain seq x y z
N GLU A 1 4.55 17.42 17.85
CA GLU A 1 5.11 16.32 17.04
C GLU A 1 4.48 16.33 15.66
N LEU A 2 5.31 16.28 14.63
CA LEU A 2 4.82 16.33 13.27
C LEU A 2 4.51 14.92 12.74
N PRO A 3 3.47 14.77 11.90
CA PRO A 3 3.19 13.48 11.30
C PRO A 3 4.32 13.07 10.35
N PRO A 4 4.51 11.77 10.11
CA PRO A 4 5.52 11.31 9.14
C PRO A 4 5.25 11.90 7.76
N ALA A 5 6.31 12.25 7.06
CA ALA A 5 6.20 12.77 5.71
C ALA A 5 6.08 11.63 4.70
N ILE A 6 5.34 11.87 3.62
CA ILE A 6 5.27 10.93 2.51
C ILE A 6 6.61 11.01 1.76
N ILE A 7 7.29 9.88 1.65
CA ILE A 7 8.57 9.82 0.95
C ILE A 7 8.45 9.26 -0.46
N ALA A 8 7.36 8.56 -0.76
CA ALA A 8 7.12 8.03 -2.09
C ALA A 8 5.63 7.80 -2.28
N SER A 9 5.17 8.06 -3.49
CA SER A 9 3.79 7.77 -3.90
C SER A 9 3.85 6.99 -5.21
N ALA A 10 3.03 5.97 -5.33
CA ALA A 10 3.00 5.14 -6.52
C ALA A 10 1.58 4.83 -6.94
N THR A 11 1.34 4.83 -8.25
CA THR A 11 0.12 4.31 -8.83
C THR A 11 0.48 2.98 -9.45
N LEU A 12 -0.13 1.91 -8.97
CA LEU A 12 0.19 0.56 -9.41
C LEU A 12 -0.99 -0.02 -10.18
N ARG A 13 -0.66 -0.72 -11.26
CA ARG A 13 -1.65 -1.47 -12.03
C ARG A 13 -1.57 -2.94 -11.63
N CYS A 14 -2.69 -3.48 -11.25
CA CYS A 14 -2.78 -4.85 -10.75
C CYS A 14 -3.13 -5.83 -11.88
N SER A 15 -2.94 -7.11 -11.63
CA SER A 15 -3.14 -8.16 -12.61
C SER A 15 -4.56 -8.27 -13.13
N ASP A 16 -5.53 -7.73 -12.38
CA ASP A 16 -6.92 -7.71 -12.80
C ASP A 16 -7.33 -6.40 -13.48
N ASN A 17 -6.35 -5.58 -13.88
CA ASN A 17 -6.52 -4.26 -14.48
C ASN A 17 -7.03 -3.18 -13.51
N SER A 18 -7.05 -3.47 -12.23
CA SER A 18 -7.36 -2.46 -11.22
C SER A 18 -6.17 -1.53 -11.02
N LEU A 19 -6.45 -0.31 -10.59
CA LEU A 19 -5.41 0.62 -10.18
C LEU A 19 -5.46 0.79 -8.68
N VAL A 20 -4.30 0.83 -8.05
CA VAL A 20 -4.20 1.13 -6.63
C VAL A 20 -3.20 2.26 -6.43
N TYR A 21 -3.43 3.04 -5.40
CA TYR A 21 -2.59 4.18 -5.06
C TYR A 21 -1.98 3.94 -3.70
N VAL A 22 -0.66 3.96 -3.62
CA VAL A 22 0.06 3.66 -2.39
C VAL A 22 0.96 4.84 -2.05
N ASP A 23 0.88 5.29 -0.82
CA ASP A 23 1.77 6.32 -0.29
C ASP A 23 2.61 5.69 0.81
N PHE A 24 3.93 5.81 0.67
CA PHE A 24 4.87 5.33 1.67
C PHE A 24 5.35 6.48 2.52
N PHE A 25 5.43 6.25 3.82
CA PHE A 25 5.80 7.27 4.78
C PHE A 25 7.22 7.07 5.30
N GLN A 26 7.79 8.14 5.80
CA GLN A 26 9.11 8.12 6.38
C GLN A 26 9.21 7.07 7.49
N GLY A 27 10.31 6.33 7.50
CA GLY A 27 10.54 5.28 8.50
C GLY A 27 10.22 3.88 8.01
N ASP A 28 9.63 3.72 6.83
CA ASP A 28 9.32 2.42 6.21
C ASP A 28 8.42 1.51 7.05
N LYS A 29 7.68 2.09 7.98
CA LYS A 29 6.76 1.33 8.84
C LYS A 29 5.31 1.70 8.64
N LYS A 30 5.03 2.64 7.76
CA LYS A 30 3.68 3.12 7.54
C LYS A 30 3.44 3.39 6.07
N ALA A 31 2.24 3.05 5.61
CA ALA A 31 1.81 3.31 4.24
C ALA A 31 0.31 3.50 4.23
N THR A 32 -0.21 4.14 3.19
CA THR A 32 -1.64 4.17 2.95
C THR A 32 -1.94 3.57 1.59
N LEU A 33 -3.05 2.88 1.50
CA LEU A 33 -3.51 2.23 0.27
C LEU A 33 -4.89 2.75 -0.09
N ARG A 34 -5.04 3.16 -1.34
CA ARG A 34 -6.35 3.54 -1.87
C ARG A 34 -6.63 2.69 -3.10
N THR A 35 -7.84 2.22 -3.23
CA THR A 35 -8.28 1.47 -4.41
C THR A 35 -8.96 2.36 -5.44
N GLU A 36 -9.22 3.61 -5.07
CA GLU A 36 -9.80 4.61 -5.96
C GLU A 36 -9.10 5.94 -5.71
N ALA A 37 -8.95 6.74 -6.76
CA ALA A 37 -8.25 8.02 -6.65
C ALA A 37 -8.89 8.96 -5.63
N ASN A 38 -10.21 8.94 -5.55
CA ASN A 38 -10.96 9.77 -4.60
C ASN A 38 -11.47 8.95 -3.41
N GLY A 39 -11.00 7.73 -3.25
CA GLY A 39 -11.42 6.87 -2.16
C GLY A 39 -10.75 7.22 -0.86
N ALA A 40 -11.31 6.71 0.24
CA ALA A 40 -10.71 6.88 1.55
C ALA A 40 -9.41 6.05 1.64
N PRO A 41 -8.36 6.61 2.23
CA PRO A 41 -7.12 5.84 2.41
C PRO A 41 -7.29 4.80 3.50
N HIS A 42 -6.68 3.63 3.29
CA HIS A 42 -6.61 2.57 4.29
C HIS A 42 -5.21 2.62 4.91
N PRO A 43 -5.09 2.99 6.17
CA PRO A 43 -3.77 3.05 6.80
C PRO A 43 -3.23 1.65 7.06
N LEU A 44 -1.99 1.44 6.67
CA LEU A 44 -1.30 0.18 6.86
C LEU A 44 -0.06 0.43 7.69
N ASN A 45 0.31 -0.54 8.51
CA ASN A 45 1.48 -0.45 9.37
C ASN A 45 2.30 -1.72 9.30
N ALA A 46 3.62 -1.57 9.42
CA ALA A 46 4.55 -2.69 9.53
C ALA A 46 5.22 -2.62 10.89
N GLU A 47 5.53 -3.78 11.47
CA GLU A 47 6.21 -3.81 12.76
C GLU A 47 7.66 -3.36 12.63
N ASN A 48 8.29 -3.72 11.51
CA ASN A 48 9.67 -3.34 11.23
C ASN A 48 9.82 -2.93 9.79
N ALA A 49 10.84 -2.15 9.50
CA ALA A 49 11.14 -1.80 8.11
C ALA A 49 11.40 -3.08 7.31
N GLY A 50 10.75 -3.19 6.17
CA GLY A 50 10.85 -4.38 5.33
C GLY A 50 9.77 -5.43 5.58
N ASP A 51 9.03 -5.32 6.67
CA ASP A 51 7.91 -6.23 6.93
C ASP A 51 6.69 -5.85 6.08
N PRO A 52 5.76 -6.77 5.84
CA PRO A 52 4.53 -6.43 5.16
C PRO A 52 3.73 -5.40 5.93
N PHE A 53 3.13 -4.47 5.19
CA PHE A 53 2.22 -3.48 5.77
C PHE A 53 0.83 -4.10 5.89
N THR A 54 0.23 -4.01 7.05
CA THR A 54 -1.09 -4.58 7.29
C THR A 54 -2.02 -3.56 7.94
N GLY A 55 -3.29 -3.67 7.64
CA GLY A 55 -4.34 -2.82 8.21
C GLY A 55 -5.64 -2.99 7.46
N ASP A 56 -6.77 -2.83 8.15
CA ASP A 56 -8.11 -2.92 7.56
C ASP A 56 -8.37 -4.21 6.75
N GLY A 57 -7.66 -5.28 7.06
CA GLY A 57 -7.77 -6.53 6.31
C GLY A 57 -6.91 -6.59 5.06
N TYR A 58 -6.18 -5.54 4.74
CA TYR A 58 -5.27 -5.50 3.60
C TYR A 58 -3.86 -5.84 4.04
N THR A 59 -3.12 -6.50 3.16
CA THR A 59 -1.69 -6.74 3.36
C THR A 59 -0.96 -6.27 2.10
N LEU A 60 0.02 -5.41 2.29
CA LEU A 60 0.83 -4.87 1.20
C LEU A 60 2.26 -5.35 1.38
N THR A 61 2.78 -6.04 0.36
CA THR A 61 4.16 -6.53 0.36
C THR A 61 4.85 -6.02 -0.89
N GLY A 62 6.07 -5.55 -0.76
CA GLY A 62 6.84 -5.07 -1.90
C GLY A 62 7.30 -3.63 -1.72
N ASN A 63 7.44 -2.91 -2.83
CA ASN A 63 7.95 -1.54 -2.81
C ASN A 63 7.14 -0.67 -3.78
N LYS A 64 7.65 0.53 -4.04
CA LYS A 64 6.96 1.49 -4.91
C LYS A 64 6.91 1.08 -6.38
N ASP A 65 7.77 0.15 -6.81
CA ASP A 65 7.83 -0.27 -8.21
C ASP A 65 6.94 -1.46 -8.48
N ALA A 66 6.84 -2.37 -7.52
CA ALA A 66 6.01 -3.55 -7.63
C ALA A 66 5.59 -4.00 -6.24
N ALA A 67 4.35 -4.37 -6.10
CA ALA A 67 3.80 -4.79 -4.81
C ALA A 67 2.77 -5.88 -5.00
N THR A 68 2.63 -6.72 -3.99
CA THR A 68 1.56 -7.70 -3.90
C THR A 68 0.60 -7.24 -2.83
N ILE A 69 -0.67 -7.16 -3.17
CA ILE A 69 -1.70 -6.69 -2.25
C ILE A 69 -2.69 -7.81 -2.01
N GLU A 70 -2.88 -8.16 -0.76
CA GLU A 70 -3.89 -9.12 -0.37
C GLU A 70 -5.10 -8.35 0.16
N MET A 71 -6.26 -8.60 -0.43
CA MET A 71 -7.50 -7.91 -0.10
C MET A 71 -8.50 -8.87 0.54
N PRO A 72 -9.28 -8.39 1.51
CA PRO A 72 -10.31 -9.24 2.10
C PRO A 72 -11.35 -9.61 1.05
N GLY A 73 -11.58 -10.90 0.88
CA GLY A 73 -12.57 -11.40 -0.06
C GLY A 73 -12.14 -11.47 -1.52
N LYS A 74 -10.97 -10.96 -1.86
CA LYS A 74 -10.48 -10.95 -3.25
C LYS A 74 -9.20 -11.73 -3.45
N GLY A 75 -8.55 -12.15 -2.37
CA GLY A 75 -7.27 -12.83 -2.47
C GLY A 75 -6.14 -11.88 -2.83
N MET A 76 -5.12 -12.42 -3.47
CA MET A 76 -3.86 -11.73 -3.68
C MET A 76 -3.77 -11.20 -5.12
N LEU A 77 -3.37 -9.94 -5.26
CA LEU A 77 -3.15 -9.30 -6.55
C LEU A 77 -1.71 -8.82 -6.65
N ARG A 78 -1.09 -9.04 -7.80
CA ARG A 78 0.23 -8.50 -8.09
C ARG A 78 0.06 -7.20 -8.85
N CYS A 79 0.71 -6.15 -8.35
CA CYS A 79 0.59 -4.82 -8.90
C CYS A 79 1.97 -4.25 -9.21
N HIS A 80 2.07 -3.43 -10.25
CA HIS A 80 3.33 -2.79 -10.62
C HIS A 80 3.06 -1.45 -11.30
N VAL A 81 4.09 -0.61 -11.34
CA VAL A 81 4.01 0.67 -12.06
C VAL A 81 3.97 0.51 -13.57
#